data_27002c366d46d9b65bbac36e3d09fa69
#
_entry.id   27002c366d46d9b65bbac36e3d09fa69
#
_cell.length_a   1.000
_cell.length_b   1.000
_cell.length_c   1.000
_cell.angle_alpha   90.00
_cell.angle_beta   90.00
_cell.angle_gamma   90.00
#
_symmetry.space_group_name_H-M   'P 1'
#
loop_
_entity.id
_entity.type
_entity.pdbx_description
1 polymer ?
#
loop_
_entity_poly.entity_id
_entity_poly.type
_entity_poly.pdbx_seq_one_letter_code
_entity_poly.pdbx_strand_id
1 'polypeptide(L)'
;MEILNCKINALKKNIKLIVIFTVCYGTGIIIGLFFGEKSACYPLYDIACGRYICLLDVHTSVFSVFFKKIFSGSLILCVVFLLGLNGFTSFFSSVIFLCRGLVLGSLFYIFRSNYFVSGVIIYLFIVCIQNIIITAGMIVAVTLNYDIAEKPFSCKVKDLIFNFMISFGVCLIGALYELLILVLILRPLLTCF
;
A
#
# COMPACT_ATOMS: atom_id res chain seq x y z
N MET A 1 12.39 10.47 22.86
CA MET A 1 13.51 10.51 21.89
C MET A 1 14.26 9.16 21.79
N GLU A 2 14.56 8.49 22.89
CA GLU A 2 15.26 7.19 22.93
C GLU A 2 14.53 6.05 22.19
N ILE A 3 13.22 5.93 22.34
CA ILE A 3 12.41 4.90 21.66
C ILE A 3 12.50 5.02 20.13
N LEU A 4 12.45 6.25 19.62
CA LEU A 4 12.54 6.51 18.18
C LEU A 4 13.93 6.14 17.64
N ASN A 5 14.99 6.49 18.37
CA ASN A 5 16.36 6.13 18.01
C ASN A 5 16.57 4.60 18.00
N CYS A 6 15.98 3.89 18.95
CA CYS A 6 16.01 2.43 18.99
C CYS A 6 15.36 1.81 17.74
N LYS A 7 14.20 2.34 17.31
CA LYS A 7 13.50 1.86 16.11
C LYS A 7 14.26 2.19 14.83
N ILE A 8 14.87 3.36 14.73
CA ILE A 8 15.73 3.72 13.59
C ILE A 8 16.94 2.76 13.50
N ASN A 9 17.53 2.40 14.61
CA ASN A 9 18.64 1.45 14.65
C ASN A 9 18.20 0.03 14.24
N ALA A 10 17.00 -0.41 14.66
CA ALA A 10 16.41 -1.68 14.22
C ALA A 10 16.19 -1.72 12.69
N LEU A 11 15.71 -0.62 12.10
CA LEU A 11 15.53 -0.50 10.65
C LEU A 11 16.88 -0.53 9.92
N LYS A 12 17.90 0.17 10.45
CA LYS A 12 19.26 0.13 9.87
C LYS A 12 19.88 -1.27 9.94
N LYS A 13 19.69 -1.99 11.05
CA LYS A 13 20.16 -3.37 11.21
C LYS A 13 19.56 -4.29 10.13
N ASN A 14 18.29 -4.11 9.81
CA ASN A 14 17.53 -4.95 8.89
C ASN A 14 17.39 -4.34 7.48
N ILE A 15 18.29 -3.48 7.06
CA ILE A 15 18.24 -2.78 5.77
C ILE A 15 18.17 -3.75 4.58
N LYS A 16 18.76 -4.95 4.69
CA LYS A 16 18.70 -5.99 3.66
C LYS A 16 17.27 -6.44 3.39
N LEU A 17 16.44 -6.61 4.43
CA LEU A 17 15.03 -6.95 4.29
C LEU A 17 14.24 -5.84 3.59
N ILE A 18 14.51 -4.58 3.96
CA ILE A 18 13.88 -3.43 3.32
C ILE A 18 14.19 -3.42 1.83
N VAL A 19 15.46 -3.65 1.46
CA VAL A 19 15.88 -3.69 0.06
C VAL A 19 15.19 -4.84 -0.68
N ILE A 20 15.13 -6.05 -0.10
CA ILE A 20 14.45 -7.21 -0.70
C ILE A 20 12.98 -6.88 -0.97
N PHE A 21 12.25 -6.36 0.01
CA PHE A 21 10.83 -6.04 -0.14
C PHE A 21 10.60 -4.93 -1.16
N THR A 22 11.47 -3.91 -1.19
CA THR A 22 11.40 -2.83 -2.17
C THR A 22 11.68 -3.34 -3.59
N VAL A 23 12.66 -4.23 -3.75
CA VAL A 23 12.95 -4.86 -5.04
C VAL A 23 11.79 -5.75 -5.48
N CYS A 24 11.21 -6.57 -4.60
CA CYS A 24 10.03 -7.38 -4.92
C CYS A 24 8.84 -6.51 -5.36
N TYR A 25 8.61 -5.39 -4.69
CA TYR A 25 7.56 -4.45 -5.07
C TYR A 25 7.84 -3.82 -6.43
N GLY A 26 9.07 -3.35 -6.67
CA GLY A 26 9.49 -2.77 -7.95
C GLY A 26 9.41 -3.75 -9.12
N THR A 27 9.86 -5.00 -8.92
CA THR A 27 9.73 -6.06 -9.94
C THR A 27 8.26 -6.37 -10.23
N GLY A 28 7.40 -6.37 -9.21
CA GLY A 28 5.96 -6.50 -9.40
C GLY A 28 5.39 -5.39 -10.29
N ILE A 29 5.76 -4.14 -10.07
CA ILE A 29 5.34 -3.01 -10.91
C ILE A 29 5.77 -3.22 -12.37
N ILE A 30 7.03 -3.57 -12.59
CA ILE A 30 7.56 -3.80 -13.93
C ILE A 30 6.79 -4.92 -14.63
N ILE A 31 6.59 -6.05 -13.96
CA ILE A 31 5.81 -7.18 -14.48
C ILE A 31 4.37 -6.71 -14.80
N GLY A 32 3.74 -5.98 -13.90
CA GLY A 32 2.38 -5.45 -14.09
C GLY A 32 2.25 -4.51 -15.28
N LEU A 33 3.26 -3.68 -15.53
CA LEU A 33 3.31 -2.81 -16.73
C LEU A 33 3.37 -3.61 -18.04
N PHE A 34 4.18 -4.67 -18.09
CA PHE A 34 4.32 -5.50 -19.29
C PHE A 34 3.15 -6.45 -19.53
N PHE A 35 2.59 -7.01 -18.46
CA PHE A 35 1.50 -7.98 -18.58
C PHE A 35 0.11 -7.32 -18.54
N GLY A 36 0.00 -6.08 -18.10
CA GLY A 36 -1.27 -5.35 -18.09
C GLY A 36 -1.92 -5.23 -19.48
N GLU A 37 -1.10 -5.24 -20.54
CA GLU A 37 -1.57 -5.22 -21.92
C GLU A 37 -2.16 -6.57 -22.39
N LYS A 38 -1.57 -7.66 -21.94
CA LYS A 38 -1.91 -9.02 -22.40
C LYS A 38 -2.83 -9.78 -21.47
N SER A 39 -2.98 -9.33 -20.24
CA SER A 39 -3.72 -10.10 -19.27
C SER A 39 -5.21 -9.84 -19.44
N ALA A 40 -5.84 -10.80 -20.02
CA ALA A 40 -7.16 -11.25 -19.66
C ALA A 40 -7.33 -11.50 -18.15
N CYS A 41 -6.69 -10.72 -17.29
CA CYS A 41 -7.00 -10.59 -15.88
C CYS A 41 -8.27 -9.75 -15.70
N TYR A 42 -9.28 -10.00 -16.54
CA TYR A 42 -10.61 -9.40 -16.47
C TYR A 42 -11.16 -9.36 -15.04
N PRO A 43 -11.03 -10.41 -14.20
CA PRO A 43 -11.56 -10.32 -12.84
C PRO A 43 -10.81 -9.35 -11.95
N LEU A 44 -9.49 -9.25 -12.08
CA LEU A 44 -8.70 -8.23 -11.35
C LEU A 44 -8.92 -6.82 -11.90
N TYR A 45 -9.17 -6.73 -13.21
CA TYR A 45 -9.57 -5.51 -13.90
C TYR A 45 -10.90 -4.97 -13.35
N ASP A 46 -11.94 -5.80 -13.30
CA ASP A 46 -13.25 -5.39 -12.81
C ASP A 46 -13.24 -4.99 -11.33
N ILE A 47 -12.48 -5.70 -10.50
CA ILE A 47 -12.32 -5.36 -9.08
C ILE A 47 -11.54 -4.06 -8.91
N ALA A 48 -10.48 -3.85 -9.68
CA ALA A 48 -9.67 -2.64 -9.58
C ALA A 48 -10.38 -1.43 -10.20
N CYS A 49 -10.94 -1.57 -11.41
CA CYS A 49 -11.70 -0.52 -12.08
C CYS A 49 -12.99 -0.19 -11.33
N GLY A 50 -13.75 -1.18 -10.89
CA GLY A 50 -14.97 -0.97 -10.13
C GLY A 50 -14.72 -0.17 -8.85
N ARG A 51 -13.58 -0.39 -8.18
CA ARG A 51 -13.18 0.42 -7.02
C ARG A 51 -12.87 1.86 -7.37
N TYR A 52 -12.17 2.12 -8.47
CA TYR A 52 -11.80 3.48 -8.86
C TYR A 52 -12.93 4.21 -9.58
N ILE A 53 -13.76 3.52 -10.37
CA ILE A 53 -14.96 4.10 -10.99
C ILE A 53 -15.98 4.50 -9.92
N CYS A 54 -16.20 3.67 -8.90
CA CYS A 54 -17.04 4.06 -7.76
C CYS A 54 -16.48 5.26 -6.97
N LEU A 55 -15.16 5.52 -7.02
CA LEU A 55 -14.54 6.69 -6.42
C LEU A 55 -14.84 7.97 -7.23
N LEU A 56 -14.95 7.83 -8.55
CA LEU A 56 -15.26 8.92 -9.47
C LEU A 56 -16.76 9.26 -9.49
N ASP A 57 -17.60 8.33 -9.02
CA ASP A 57 -19.05 8.57 -8.93
C ASP A 57 -19.35 9.65 -7.88
N VAL A 58 -19.87 10.77 -8.33
CA VAL A 58 -20.21 11.95 -7.52
C VAL A 58 -21.27 11.64 -6.45
N HIS A 59 -22.10 10.61 -6.68
CA HIS A 59 -23.17 10.19 -5.76
C HIS A 59 -22.67 9.33 -4.59
N THR A 60 -21.46 8.75 -4.67
CA THR A 60 -20.91 7.98 -3.53
C THR A 60 -20.46 8.90 -2.41
N SER A 61 -20.87 8.60 -1.17
CA SER A 61 -20.43 9.37 -0.03
C SER A 61 -18.92 9.20 0.20
N VAL A 62 -18.20 10.30 0.33
CA VAL A 62 -16.75 10.35 0.58
C VAL A 62 -16.38 9.52 1.81
N PHE A 63 -17.22 9.55 2.84
CA PHE A 63 -17.06 8.77 4.07
C PHE A 63 -17.09 7.26 3.81
N SER A 64 -18.04 6.76 3.01
CA SER A 64 -18.14 5.34 2.70
C SER A 64 -16.89 4.82 2.00
N VAL A 65 -16.36 5.60 1.06
CA VAL A 65 -15.14 5.27 0.33
C VAL A 65 -13.94 5.22 1.28
N PHE A 66 -13.80 6.25 2.12
CA PHE A 66 -12.72 6.35 3.11
C PHE A 66 -12.72 5.16 4.09
N PHE A 67 -13.87 4.82 4.67
CA PHE A 67 -13.97 3.69 5.59
C PHE A 67 -13.68 2.35 4.92
N LYS A 68 -14.19 2.10 3.71
CA LYS A 68 -13.88 0.89 2.94
C LYS A 68 -12.37 0.75 2.69
N LYS A 69 -11.70 1.87 2.40
CA LYS A 69 -10.28 1.88 2.11
C LYS A 69 -9.44 1.62 3.36
N ILE A 70 -9.74 2.29 4.46
CA ILE A 70 -9.08 2.03 5.75
C ILE A 70 -9.27 0.57 6.15
N PHE A 71 -10.49 0.05 6.07
CA PHE A 71 -10.78 -1.33 6.44
C PHE A 71 -9.98 -2.33 5.58
N SER A 72 -10.00 -2.16 4.26
CA SER A 72 -9.23 -3.01 3.35
C SER A 72 -7.71 -2.88 3.57
N GLY A 73 -7.22 -1.66 3.80
CA GLY A 73 -5.81 -1.40 4.08
C GLY A 73 -5.36 -1.99 5.41
N SER A 74 -6.19 -1.88 6.45
CA SER A 74 -5.90 -2.43 7.77
C SER A 74 -5.90 -3.96 7.78
N LEU A 75 -6.76 -4.62 7.01
CA LEU A 75 -6.75 -6.07 6.87
C LEU A 75 -5.42 -6.57 6.27
N ILE A 76 -4.98 -5.96 5.17
CA ILE A 76 -3.71 -6.32 4.54
C ILE A 76 -2.54 -6.02 5.50
N LEU A 77 -2.58 -4.87 6.19
CA LEU A 77 -1.58 -4.53 7.18
C LEU A 77 -1.53 -5.56 8.30
N CYS A 78 -2.68 -6.03 8.83
CA CYS A 78 -2.73 -7.09 9.83
C CYS A 78 -2.07 -8.38 9.35
N VAL A 79 -2.38 -8.81 8.12
CA VAL A 79 -1.78 -10.02 7.54
C VAL A 79 -0.26 -9.88 7.42
N VAL A 80 0.20 -8.77 6.84
CA VAL A 80 1.63 -8.47 6.67
C VAL A 80 2.33 -8.34 8.02
N PHE A 81 1.66 -7.74 9.01
CA PHE A 81 2.16 -7.60 10.38
C PHE A 81 2.34 -8.96 11.06
N LEU A 82 1.37 -9.86 10.94
CA LEU A 82 1.45 -11.22 11.48
C LEU A 82 2.56 -12.03 10.81
N LEU A 83 2.73 -11.91 9.50
CA LEU A 83 3.81 -12.56 8.78
C LEU A 83 5.20 -12.07 9.23
N GLY A 84 5.31 -10.83 9.67
CA GLY A 84 6.56 -10.27 10.19
C GLY A 84 6.99 -10.81 11.55
N LEU A 85 6.10 -11.51 12.29
CA LEU A 85 6.40 -12.02 13.64
C LEU A 85 7.36 -13.22 13.65
N ASN A 86 7.54 -13.89 12.53
CA ASN A 86 8.41 -15.06 12.43
C ASN A 86 9.34 -14.87 11.23
N GLY A 87 10.64 -15.17 11.42
CA GLY A 87 11.64 -15.02 10.37
C GLY A 87 11.33 -15.84 9.11
N PHE A 88 10.76 -17.04 9.27
CA PHE A 88 10.36 -17.87 8.14
C PHE A 88 9.15 -17.30 7.38
N THR A 89 8.14 -16.81 8.11
CA THR A 89 6.92 -16.27 7.50
C THR A 89 7.14 -14.88 6.89
N SER A 90 8.16 -14.15 7.31
CA SER A 90 8.50 -12.85 6.74
C SER A 90 8.84 -12.93 5.24
N PHE A 91 9.36 -14.09 4.79
CA PHE A 91 9.60 -14.34 3.37
C PHE A 91 8.31 -14.27 2.54
N PHE A 92 7.19 -14.77 3.07
CA PHE A 92 5.89 -14.69 2.38
C PHE A 92 5.39 -13.25 2.21
N SER A 93 5.86 -12.31 3.02
CA SER A 93 5.58 -10.89 2.83
C SER A 93 6.13 -10.37 1.49
N SER A 94 7.24 -10.94 1.00
CA SER A 94 7.81 -10.59 -0.31
C SER A 94 6.82 -10.86 -1.46
N VAL A 95 6.06 -11.96 -1.35
CA VAL A 95 5.03 -12.33 -2.33
C VAL A 95 3.90 -11.30 -2.31
N ILE A 96 3.48 -10.86 -1.12
CA ILE A 96 2.44 -9.82 -0.98
C ILE A 96 2.91 -8.51 -1.62
N PHE A 97 4.17 -8.11 -1.39
CA PHE A 97 4.72 -6.89 -2.00
C PHE A 97 4.82 -7.01 -3.52
N LEU A 98 5.22 -8.18 -4.03
CA LEU A 98 5.24 -8.44 -5.46
C LEU A 98 3.84 -8.36 -6.07
N CYS A 99 2.84 -8.99 -5.46
CA CYS A 99 1.46 -8.92 -5.91
C CYS A 99 0.90 -7.49 -5.89
N ARG A 100 1.21 -6.71 -4.83
CA ARG A 100 0.81 -5.29 -4.78
C ARG A 100 1.46 -4.48 -5.89
N GLY A 101 2.74 -4.70 -6.16
CA GLY A 101 3.44 -4.07 -7.27
C GLY A 101 2.79 -4.42 -8.62
N LEU A 102 2.46 -5.70 -8.82
CA LEU A 102 1.82 -6.18 -10.04
C LEU A 102 0.47 -5.50 -10.27
N VAL A 103 -0.37 -5.40 -9.24
CA VAL A 103 -1.66 -4.68 -9.33
C VAL A 103 -1.44 -3.21 -9.65
N LEU A 104 -0.45 -2.57 -9.03
CA LEU A 104 -0.13 -1.17 -9.32
C LEU A 104 0.30 -0.97 -10.76
N GLY A 105 1.21 -1.82 -11.27
CA GLY A 105 1.66 -1.74 -12.66
C GLY A 105 0.55 -1.97 -13.68
N SER A 106 -0.33 -2.94 -13.44
CA SER A 106 -1.48 -3.20 -14.33
C SER A 106 -2.50 -2.05 -14.32
N LEU A 107 -2.72 -1.39 -13.19
CA LEU A 107 -3.58 -0.21 -13.11
C LEU A 107 -3.09 0.94 -13.99
N PHE A 108 -1.77 1.13 -14.12
CA PHE A 108 -1.22 2.14 -15.04
C PHE A 108 -1.72 1.95 -16.46
N TYR A 109 -1.68 0.71 -16.96
CA TYR A 109 -2.15 0.40 -18.31
C TYR A 109 -3.64 0.71 -18.47
N ILE A 110 -4.45 0.35 -17.48
CA ILE A 110 -5.89 0.60 -17.47
C ILE A 110 -6.21 2.10 -17.56
N PHE A 111 -5.54 2.91 -16.73
CA PHE A 111 -5.76 4.36 -16.74
C PHE A 111 -5.30 4.99 -18.05
N ARG A 112 -4.17 4.52 -18.59
CA ARG A 112 -3.67 5.00 -19.88
C ARG A 112 -4.60 4.65 -21.05
N SER A 113 -5.14 3.42 -21.10
CA SER A 113 -5.99 2.97 -22.19
C SER A 113 -7.37 3.64 -22.18
N ASN A 114 -7.92 3.92 -21.01
CA ASN A 114 -9.28 4.48 -20.89
C ASN A 114 -9.31 6.02 -20.93
N TYR A 115 -8.29 6.68 -20.41
CA TYR A 115 -8.28 8.15 -20.23
C TYR A 115 -7.08 8.86 -20.86
N PHE A 116 -6.26 8.17 -21.68
CA PHE A 116 -5.10 8.72 -22.36
C PHE A 116 -4.14 9.49 -21.40
N VAL A 117 -3.80 10.72 -21.76
CA VAL A 117 -2.86 11.55 -20.96
C VAL A 117 -3.43 11.91 -19.59
N SER A 118 -4.72 12.23 -19.52
CA SER A 118 -5.40 12.53 -18.24
C SER A 118 -5.36 11.34 -17.29
N GLY A 119 -5.53 10.12 -17.81
CA GLY A 119 -5.43 8.90 -17.02
C GLY A 119 -4.03 8.68 -16.42
N VAL A 120 -2.99 8.99 -17.16
CA VAL A 120 -1.60 8.91 -16.66
C VAL A 120 -1.38 9.89 -15.50
N ILE A 121 -1.88 11.12 -15.62
CA ILE A 121 -1.78 12.13 -14.56
C ILE A 121 -2.53 11.67 -13.31
N ILE A 122 -3.78 11.23 -13.45
CA ILE A 122 -4.60 10.71 -12.35
C ILE A 122 -3.89 9.53 -11.67
N TYR A 123 -3.38 8.58 -12.45
CA TYR A 123 -2.64 7.44 -11.93
C TYR A 123 -1.42 7.86 -11.10
N LEU A 124 -0.58 8.75 -11.63
CA LEU A 124 0.64 9.17 -10.96
C LEU A 124 0.36 9.86 -9.63
N PHE A 125 -0.55 10.85 -9.63
CA PHE A 125 -0.79 11.67 -8.44
C PHE A 125 -1.66 10.98 -7.40
N ILE A 126 -2.62 10.15 -7.79
CA ILE A 126 -3.56 9.54 -6.85
C ILE A 126 -3.13 8.12 -6.48
N VAL A 127 -3.01 7.27 -7.49
CA VAL A 127 -2.83 5.84 -7.27
C VAL A 127 -1.39 5.52 -6.87
N CYS A 128 -0.41 6.10 -7.56
CA CYS A 128 1.01 5.78 -7.36
C CYS A 128 1.51 6.28 -6.00
N ILE A 129 1.35 7.56 -5.69
CA ILE A 129 1.87 8.16 -4.45
C ILE A 129 1.23 7.50 -3.23
N GLN A 130 -0.08 7.31 -3.22
CA GLN A 130 -0.77 6.63 -2.14
C GLN A 130 -0.27 5.21 -1.90
N ASN A 131 -0.13 4.41 -2.97
CA ASN A 131 0.33 3.03 -2.85
C ASN A 131 1.78 2.95 -2.37
N ILE A 132 2.64 3.89 -2.75
CA ILE A 132 4.02 3.99 -2.24
C ILE A 132 4.00 4.25 -0.72
N ILE A 133 3.20 5.22 -0.25
CA ILE A 133 3.10 5.54 1.18
C ILE A 133 2.63 4.32 1.99
N ILE A 134 1.55 3.67 1.56
CA ILE A 134 1.00 2.51 2.25
C ILE A 134 2.00 1.33 2.23
N THR A 135 2.65 1.08 1.10
CA THR A 135 3.63 0.01 0.98
C THR A 135 4.86 0.26 1.86
N ALA A 136 5.33 1.51 1.93
CA ALA A 136 6.41 1.90 2.85
C ALA A 136 6.02 1.62 4.32
N GLY A 137 4.80 1.95 4.72
CA GLY A 137 4.28 1.63 6.06
C GLY A 137 4.26 0.13 6.35
N MET A 138 3.89 -0.68 5.37
CA MET A 138 3.88 -2.15 5.50
C MET A 138 5.30 -2.72 5.57
N ILE A 139 6.25 -2.23 4.78
CA ILE A 139 7.66 -2.64 4.83
C ILE A 139 8.24 -2.34 6.21
N VAL A 140 7.98 -1.14 6.75
CA VAL A 140 8.38 -0.77 8.10
C VAL A 140 7.79 -1.72 9.14
N ALA A 141 6.50 -2.06 9.02
CA ALA A 141 5.83 -3.01 9.92
C ALA A 141 6.55 -4.36 9.99
N VAL A 142 6.78 -4.98 8.83
CA VAL A 142 7.45 -6.30 8.76
C VAL A 142 8.86 -6.23 9.33
N THR A 143 9.61 -5.21 8.95
CA THR A 143 11.02 -5.06 9.36
C THR A 143 11.16 -4.84 10.87
N LEU A 144 10.28 -4.03 11.47
CA LEU A 144 10.29 -3.82 12.91
C LEU A 144 9.84 -5.05 13.69
N ASN A 145 8.89 -5.82 13.14
CA ASN A 145 8.43 -7.04 13.78
C ASN A 145 9.46 -8.16 13.71
N TYR A 146 10.22 -8.24 12.61
CA TYR A 146 11.33 -9.18 12.48
C TYR A 146 12.36 -8.99 13.60
N ASP A 147 12.71 -7.75 13.94
CA ASP A 147 13.61 -7.44 15.04
C ASP A 147 13.06 -7.85 16.42
N ILE A 148 11.72 -7.79 16.60
CA ILE A 148 11.05 -8.21 17.84
C ILE A 148 11.01 -9.74 17.96
N ALA A 149 10.97 -10.47 16.87
CA ALA A 149 10.92 -11.93 16.88
C ALA A 149 12.10 -12.54 17.66
N GLU A 150 13.25 -11.88 17.66
CA GLU A 150 14.46 -12.29 18.37
C GLU A 150 14.45 -11.93 19.87
N LYS A 151 13.48 -11.11 20.37
CA LYS A 151 13.45 -10.62 21.75
C LYS A 151 12.69 -11.54 22.70
N PRO A 152 12.93 -11.50 24.04
CA PRO A 152 12.16 -12.25 25.03
C PRO A 152 10.69 -11.80 25.09
N PHE A 153 9.79 -12.73 25.43
CA PHE A 153 8.34 -12.60 25.29
C PHE A 153 7.73 -11.41 26.10
N SER A 154 8.28 -11.09 27.25
CA SER A 154 7.77 -10.03 28.13
C SER A 154 7.82 -8.62 27.54
N CYS A 155 8.78 -8.35 26.64
CA CYS A 155 8.92 -7.06 25.96
C CYS A 155 8.18 -7.01 24.61
N LYS A 156 7.77 -8.19 24.08
CA LYS A 156 7.21 -8.29 22.72
C LYS A 156 5.89 -7.56 22.56
N VAL A 157 4.96 -7.71 23.49
CA VAL A 157 3.58 -7.21 23.33
C VAL A 157 3.53 -5.69 23.21
N LYS A 158 4.26 -4.99 24.09
CA LYS A 158 4.31 -3.52 24.07
C LYS A 158 4.95 -2.98 22.79
N ASP A 159 6.05 -3.58 22.37
CA ASP A 159 6.74 -3.22 21.15
C ASP A 159 5.89 -3.52 19.89
N LEU A 160 5.15 -4.63 19.92
CA LEU A 160 4.23 -5.02 18.84
C LEU A 160 3.11 -4.00 18.66
N ILE A 161 2.43 -3.64 19.75
CA ILE A 161 1.35 -2.64 19.70
C ILE A 161 1.90 -1.31 19.16
N PHE A 162 3.07 -0.89 19.61
CA PHE A 162 3.68 0.36 19.17
C PHE A 162 4.05 0.33 17.67
N ASN A 163 4.64 -0.78 17.19
CA ASN A 163 4.96 -0.95 15.77
C ASN A 163 3.71 -0.98 14.89
N PHE A 164 2.65 -1.64 15.37
CA PHE A 164 1.36 -1.66 14.68
C PHE A 164 0.78 -0.25 14.55
N MET A 165 0.79 0.53 15.63
CA MET A 165 0.28 1.90 15.65
C MET A 165 1.06 2.81 14.69
N ILE A 166 2.39 2.71 14.63
CA ILE A 166 3.21 3.46 13.68
C ILE A 166 2.80 3.10 12.24
N SER A 167 2.75 1.82 11.93
CA SER A 167 2.46 1.34 10.57
C SER A 167 1.03 1.66 10.15
N PHE A 168 0.09 1.54 11.06
CA PHE A 168 -1.31 1.94 10.86
C PHE A 168 -1.41 3.45 10.62
N GLY A 169 -0.67 4.27 11.39
CA GLY A 169 -0.59 5.71 11.19
C GLY A 169 -0.11 6.09 9.79
N VAL A 170 0.93 5.42 9.27
CA VAL A 170 1.41 5.64 7.90
C VAL A 170 0.35 5.24 6.86
N CYS A 171 -0.35 4.11 7.06
CA CYS A 171 -1.44 3.71 6.18
C CYS A 171 -2.61 4.71 6.21
N LEU A 172 -2.90 5.28 7.37
CA LEU A 172 -3.93 6.30 7.57
C LEU A 172 -3.57 7.60 6.82
N ILE A 173 -2.32 8.02 6.87
CA ILE A 173 -1.81 9.17 6.10
C ILE A 173 -2.00 8.92 4.59
N GLY A 174 -1.69 7.71 4.10
CA GLY A 174 -1.93 7.35 2.71
C GLY A 174 -3.41 7.43 2.30
N ALA A 175 -4.30 6.96 3.17
CA ALA A 175 -5.74 7.03 2.93
C ALA A 175 -6.29 8.46 2.97
N LEU A 176 -5.79 9.30 3.88
CA LEU A 176 -6.13 10.72 3.95
C LEU A 176 -5.64 11.48 2.72
N TYR A 177 -4.44 11.20 2.25
CA TYR A 177 -3.89 11.77 1.03
C TYR A 177 -4.82 11.52 -0.17
N GLU A 178 -5.26 10.29 -0.37
CA GLU A 178 -6.19 9.95 -1.45
C GLU A 178 -7.51 10.69 -1.32
N LEU A 179 -8.07 10.76 -0.13
CA LEU A 179 -9.31 11.47 0.14
C LEU A 179 -9.19 12.96 -0.18
N LEU A 180 -8.10 13.59 0.23
CA LEU A 180 -7.85 15.00 -0.06
C LEU A 180 -7.78 15.27 -1.56
N ILE A 181 -7.05 14.46 -2.31
CA ILE A 181 -6.93 14.65 -3.76
C ILE A 181 -8.28 14.38 -4.45
N LEU A 182 -9.01 13.36 -4.01
CA LEU A 182 -10.32 13.04 -4.56
C LEU A 182 -11.30 14.21 -4.38
N VAL A 183 -11.34 14.82 -3.19
CA VAL A 183 -12.27 15.90 -2.87
C VAL A 183 -11.84 17.23 -3.51
N LEU A 184 -10.54 17.55 -3.47
CA LEU A 184 -10.06 18.88 -3.87
C LEU A 184 -9.78 18.98 -5.38
N ILE A 185 -9.44 17.88 -6.04
CA ILE A 185 -9.00 17.91 -7.44
C ILE A 185 -9.98 17.18 -8.36
N LEU A 186 -10.30 15.93 -8.05
CA LEU A 186 -11.08 15.10 -8.97
C LEU A 186 -12.55 15.50 -9.06
N ARG A 187 -13.21 15.70 -7.93
CA ARG A 187 -14.64 16.07 -7.93
C ARG A 187 -14.90 17.41 -8.62
N PRO A 188 -14.15 18.51 -8.35
CA PRO A 188 -14.34 19.75 -9.09
C PRO A 188 -14.06 19.62 -10.58
N LEU A 189 -13.05 18.84 -10.98
CA LEU A 189 -12.77 18.60 -12.40
C LEU A 189 -13.89 17.87 -13.11
N LEU A 190 -14.51 16.88 -12.46
CA LEU A 190 -15.62 16.11 -13.04
C LEU A 190 -16.95 16.89 -13.10
N THR A 191 -17.11 17.92 -12.26
CA THR A 191 -18.31 18.79 -12.31
C THR A 191 -18.16 19.91 -13.34
N CYS A 192 -16.97 20.14 -13.90
CA CYS A 192 -16.70 21.13 -14.94
C CYS A 192 -16.81 20.54 -16.36
N PHE A 193 -16.98 19.24 -16.51
CA PHE A 193 -17.22 18.53 -17.77
C PHE A 193 -18.61 17.90 -17.78
#